data_8ae57f4759709597393fd109993316ce
#
_entry.id   8ae57f4759709597393fd109993316ce
#
_cell.length_a   1.000
_cell.length_b   1.000
_cell.length_c   1.000
_cell.angle_alpha   90.00
_cell.angle_beta   90.00
_cell.angle_gamma   90.00
#
_symmetry.space_group_name_H-M   'P 1'
#
loop_
_entity.id
_entity.type
_entity.pdbx_description
1 polymer ?
#
loop_
_entity_poly.entity_id
_entity_poly.type
_entity_poly.pdbx_seq_one_letter_code
_entity_poly.pdbx_strand_id
1 'polypeptide(L)'
;LALYRDGYYNNALAANGFFNPKWQPVKSVQSIETTANKEITIENLEKIGYNSVDANGIRKNSGGQRLEFELLVNSENRVRVFAAQLIANQLFEYGIKIRIAEKSFADYTAALASGNFQLYLGEVAITPNMDLTNLVAEGGSAAYGAAASKPDVTADTASDTASDAPTEETAQSVSAAELINGFYSGTNTVNDVASVLQAEMPFIPVCYRTGVLFYNDNIENVNNSSLSDIYFSIESYKIK
;
A
#
# COMPACT_ATOMS: atom_id res chain seq x y z
N LEU A 1 14.56 1.84 6.58
CA LEU A 1 15.98 2.12 6.29
C LEU A 1 16.72 0.88 5.73
N ALA A 2 16.58 -0.32 6.33
CA ALA A 2 17.27 -1.52 5.87
C ALA A 2 16.87 -1.91 4.43
N LEU A 3 15.58 -1.90 4.08
CA LEU A 3 15.12 -2.22 2.74
C LEU A 3 15.69 -1.24 1.69
N TYR A 4 15.71 0.05 2.01
CA TYR A 4 16.27 1.08 1.15
C TYR A 4 17.76 0.87 0.91
N ARG A 5 18.55 0.68 2.00
CA ARG A 5 20.01 0.54 1.93
C ARG A 5 20.43 -0.82 1.35
N ASP A 6 19.91 -1.90 1.91
CA ASP A 6 20.42 -3.25 1.70
C ASP A 6 19.64 -4.02 0.59
N GLY A 7 18.36 -3.66 0.40
CA GLY A 7 17.53 -4.25 -0.65
C GLY A 7 17.64 -3.52 -1.98
N TYR A 8 17.56 -2.20 -1.97
CA TYR A 8 17.55 -1.39 -3.19
C TYR A 8 18.83 -0.57 -3.41
N TYR A 9 19.89 -0.79 -2.59
CA TYR A 9 21.18 -0.11 -2.75
C TYR A 9 21.04 1.41 -2.89
N ASN A 10 20.21 2.01 -2.05
CA ASN A 10 19.83 3.43 -2.05
C ASN A 10 19.04 3.90 -3.29
N ASN A 11 18.50 2.98 -4.12
CA ASN A 11 17.69 3.31 -5.28
C ASN A 11 16.19 3.13 -5.02
N ALA A 12 15.72 3.65 -3.90
CA ALA A 12 14.31 3.71 -3.56
C ALA A 12 14.02 4.93 -2.69
N LEU A 13 12.77 5.32 -2.62
CA LEU A 13 12.25 6.32 -1.68
C LEU A 13 11.31 5.61 -0.71
N ALA A 14 11.44 5.88 0.57
CA ALA A 14 10.48 5.39 1.54
C ALA A 14 9.09 5.95 1.22
N ALA A 15 8.07 5.11 1.29
CA ALA A 15 6.70 5.59 1.20
C ALA A 15 6.32 6.29 2.52
N ASN A 16 5.77 7.49 2.39
CA ASN A 16 5.16 8.25 3.49
C ASN A 16 3.69 8.57 3.19
N GLY A 17 3.09 7.77 2.33
CA GLY A 17 1.72 7.89 1.86
C GLY A 17 1.51 7.08 0.59
N PHE A 18 0.32 7.18 0.01
CA PHE A 18 -0.09 6.43 -1.17
C PHE A 18 0.53 6.95 -2.48
N PHE A 19 1.16 8.12 -2.46
CA PHE A 19 1.75 8.74 -3.63
C PHE A 19 3.26 8.86 -3.48
N ASN A 20 3.95 8.88 -4.63
CA ASN A 20 5.39 9.11 -4.64
C ASN A 20 5.70 10.48 -3.98
N PRO A 21 6.56 10.54 -2.95
CA PRO A 21 6.85 11.78 -2.24
C PRO A 21 7.49 12.88 -3.11
N LYS A 22 8.01 12.53 -4.28
CA LYS A 22 8.53 13.51 -5.25
C LYS A 22 7.47 14.01 -6.26
N TRP A 23 6.28 13.42 -6.27
CA TRP A 23 5.20 13.85 -7.15
C TRP A 23 4.66 15.21 -6.67
N GLN A 24 4.61 16.20 -7.58
CA GLN A 24 4.35 17.59 -7.21
C GLN A 24 3.01 17.82 -6.49
N PRO A 25 1.89 17.23 -6.91
CA PRO A 25 0.61 17.44 -6.24
C PRO A 25 0.59 16.97 -4.77
N VAL A 26 1.48 16.04 -4.40
CA VAL A 26 1.53 15.48 -3.04
C VAL A 26 2.14 16.43 -2.01
N LYS A 27 2.77 17.51 -2.42
CA LYS A 27 3.38 18.48 -1.48
C LYS A 27 2.38 19.15 -0.54
N SER A 28 1.10 19.16 -0.93
CA SER A 28 -0.01 19.70 -0.12
C SER A 28 -0.74 18.61 0.67
N VAL A 29 -0.41 17.34 0.48
CA VAL A 29 -1.08 16.24 1.16
C VAL A 29 -0.45 16.03 2.53
N GLN A 30 -1.28 15.90 3.55
CA GLN A 30 -0.82 15.49 4.86
C GLN A 30 -0.21 14.08 4.75
N SER A 31 1.06 13.94 5.13
CA SER A 31 1.73 12.64 5.13
C SER A 31 1.05 11.72 6.15
N ILE A 32 0.93 10.43 5.78
CA ILE A 32 0.62 9.41 6.78
C ILE A 32 1.80 9.40 7.77
N GLU A 33 1.49 9.34 9.06
CA GLU A 33 2.55 9.17 10.05
C GLU A 33 3.21 7.81 9.85
N THR A 34 4.43 7.84 9.36
CA THR A 34 5.19 6.62 9.01
C THR A 34 6.11 6.18 10.15
N THR A 35 6.19 6.96 11.22
CA THR A 35 6.96 6.57 12.40
C THR A 35 6.14 5.58 13.22
N ALA A 36 6.60 4.33 13.24
CA ALA A 36 5.98 3.29 14.05
C ALA A 36 6.03 3.69 15.54
N ASN A 37 4.86 3.90 16.12
CA ASN A 37 4.71 4.10 17.55
C ASN A 37 4.29 2.79 18.20
N LYS A 38 5.21 2.17 18.96
CA LYS A 38 5.01 0.86 19.54
C LYS A 38 3.85 0.86 20.56
N GLU A 39 3.77 1.88 21.37
CA GLU A 39 2.75 2.00 22.41
C GLU A 39 1.35 2.09 21.80
N ILE A 40 1.17 3.00 20.82
CA ILE A 40 -0.10 3.17 20.10
C ILE A 40 -0.48 1.89 19.35
N THR A 41 0.48 1.24 18.70
CA THR A 41 0.22 -0.01 17.98
C THR A 41 -0.28 -1.10 18.93
N ILE A 42 0.39 -1.25 20.07
CA ILE A 42 0.00 -2.23 21.10
C ILE A 42 -1.40 -1.90 21.64
N GLU A 43 -1.66 -0.64 21.99
CA GLU A 43 -2.98 -0.20 22.48
C GLU A 43 -4.09 -0.50 21.46
N ASN A 44 -3.85 -0.26 20.19
CA ASN A 44 -4.82 -0.57 19.13
C ASN A 44 -5.05 -2.08 18.98
N LEU A 45 -3.99 -2.89 19.07
CA LEU A 45 -4.13 -4.35 19.06
C LEU A 45 -4.95 -4.85 20.25
N GLU A 46 -4.79 -4.23 21.40
CA GLU A 46 -5.57 -4.55 22.61
C GLU A 46 -7.03 -4.12 22.48
N LYS A 47 -7.30 -2.95 21.90
CA LYS A 47 -8.68 -2.48 21.62
C LYS A 47 -9.45 -3.43 20.70
N ILE A 48 -8.77 -4.06 19.73
CA ILE A 48 -9.39 -5.05 18.84
C ILE A 48 -9.37 -6.49 19.42
N GLY A 49 -9.00 -6.64 20.70
CA GLY A 49 -9.15 -7.87 21.46
C GLY A 49 -7.92 -8.77 21.55
N TYR A 50 -6.77 -8.38 21.03
CA TYR A 50 -5.52 -9.16 21.13
C TYR A 50 -4.72 -8.77 22.38
N ASN A 51 -5.28 -9.10 23.54
CA ASN A 51 -4.84 -8.61 24.87
C ASN A 51 -3.79 -9.49 25.55
N SER A 52 -3.52 -10.69 25.06
CA SER A 52 -2.59 -11.63 25.66
C SER A 52 -1.50 -12.06 24.68
N VAL A 53 -0.36 -12.50 25.21
CA VAL A 53 0.77 -12.98 24.43
C VAL A 53 1.05 -14.43 24.83
N ASP A 54 1.28 -15.30 23.85
CA ASP A 54 1.64 -16.70 24.09
C ASP A 54 3.13 -16.89 24.46
N ALA A 55 3.52 -18.12 24.79
CA ALA A 55 4.90 -18.45 25.13
C ALA A 55 5.92 -18.18 24.01
N ASN A 56 5.46 -18.00 22.76
CA ASN A 56 6.29 -17.69 21.59
C ASN A 56 6.31 -16.19 21.28
N GLY A 57 5.74 -15.34 22.12
CA GLY A 57 5.70 -13.88 21.89
C GLY A 57 4.59 -13.44 20.94
N ILE A 58 3.63 -14.30 20.58
CA ILE A 58 2.59 -13.98 19.60
C ILE A 58 1.30 -13.58 20.34
N ARG A 59 0.70 -12.46 19.92
CA ARG A 59 -0.56 -12.00 20.47
C ARG A 59 -1.70 -12.94 20.11
N LYS A 60 -2.65 -13.07 21.04
CA LYS A 60 -3.87 -13.86 20.89
C LYS A 60 -5.06 -13.14 21.51
N ASN A 61 -6.23 -13.40 20.95
CA ASN A 61 -7.50 -12.92 21.50
C ASN A 61 -8.01 -13.83 22.64
N SER A 62 -9.13 -13.46 23.25
CA SER A 62 -9.77 -14.21 24.32
C SER A 62 -10.19 -15.64 23.92
N GLY A 63 -10.44 -15.87 22.63
CA GLY A 63 -10.74 -17.20 22.08
C GLY A 63 -9.49 -18.06 21.82
N GLY A 64 -8.29 -17.54 22.13
CA GLY A 64 -7.02 -18.24 21.89
C GLY A 64 -6.51 -18.15 20.44
N GLN A 65 -7.18 -17.43 19.56
CA GLN A 65 -6.75 -17.23 18.18
C GLN A 65 -5.51 -16.32 18.15
N ARG A 66 -4.45 -16.81 17.53
CA ARG A 66 -3.18 -16.09 17.37
C ARG A 66 -3.27 -15.04 16.29
N LEU A 67 -2.58 -13.92 16.48
CA LEU A 67 -2.42 -12.89 15.45
C LEU A 67 -1.30 -13.33 14.51
N GLU A 68 -1.67 -14.13 13.53
CA GLU A 68 -0.77 -14.77 12.58
C GLU A 68 -1.34 -14.68 11.17
N PHE A 69 -0.51 -14.27 10.20
CA PHE A 69 -0.88 -14.13 8.79
C PHE A 69 0.14 -14.83 7.90
N GLU A 70 -0.30 -15.21 6.71
CA GLU A 70 0.57 -15.66 5.64
C GLU A 70 0.83 -14.51 4.65
N LEU A 71 2.11 -14.26 4.35
CA LEU A 71 2.55 -13.29 3.35
C LEU A 71 3.10 -14.01 2.14
N LEU A 72 2.35 -13.96 1.05
CA LEU A 72 2.73 -14.53 -0.24
C LEU A 72 3.78 -13.65 -0.91
N VAL A 73 4.88 -14.26 -1.38
CA VAL A 73 5.96 -13.55 -2.07
C VAL A 73 6.51 -14.38 -3.24
N ASN A 74 6.89 -13.70 -4.33
CA ASN A 74 7.60 -14.33 -5.44
C ASN A 74 9.05 -14.65 -5.02
N SER A 75 9.39 -15.94 -4.93
CA SER A 75 10.71 -16.44 -4.54
C SER A 75 11.83 -16.09 -5.53
N GLU A 76 11.48 -15.83 -6.79
CA GLU A 76 12.45 -15.47 -7.83
C GLU A 76 12.93 -14.01 -7.71
N ASN A 77 12.25 -13.19 -6.89
CA ASN A 77 12.65 -11.83 -6.61
C ASN A 77 13.28 -11.72 -5.22
N ARG A 78 14.60 -11.81 -5.15
CA ARG A 78 15.37 -11.79 -3.90
C ARG A 78 15.13 -10.54 -3.05
N VAL A 79 14.90 -9.38 -3.69
CA VAL A 79 14.63 -8.13 -2.97
C VAL A 79 13.28 -8.19 -2.27
N ARG A 80 12.26 -8.77 -2.91
CA ARG A 80 10.94 -8.96 -2.29
C ARG A 80 10.98 -9.98 -1.17
N VAL A 81 11.72 -11.08 -1.32
CA VAL A 81 11.94 -12.06 -0.24
C VAL A 81 12.62 -11.38 0.95
N PHE A 82 13.66 -10.59 0.72
CA PHE A 82 14.33 -9.81 1.76
C PHE A 82 13.37 -8.81 2.43
N ALA A 83 12.57 -8.09 1.65
CA ALA A 83 11.56 -7.18 2.18
C ALA A 83 10.51 -7.91 3.04
N ALA A 84 10.03 -9.08 2.61
CA ALA A 84 9.09 -9.90 3.37
C ALA A 84 9.70 -10.33 4.73
N GLN A 85 10.97 -10.71 4.77
CA GLN A 85 11.68 -11.06 6.00
C GLN A 85 11.79 -9.86 6.95
N LEU A 86 12.11 -8.67 6.42
CA LEU A 86 12.16 -7.45 7.23
C LEU A 86 10.79 -7.10 7.82
N ILE A 87 9.72 -7.18 7.02
CA ILE A 87 8.35 -6.95 7.45
C ILE A 87 7.96 -7.96 8.55
N ALA A 88 8.25 -9.24 8.34
CA ALA A 88 7.97 -10.29 9.32
C ALA A 88 8.68 -10.04 10.65
N ASN A 89 9.96 -9.68 10.61
CA ASN A 89 10.74 -9.39 11.82
C ASN A 89 10.21 -8.16 12.57
N GLN A 90 9.89 -7.09 11.84
CA GLN A 90 9.35 -5.87 12.46
C GLN A 90 7.97 -6.10 13.08
N LEU A 91 7.07 -6.81 12.41
CA LEU A 91 5.75 -7.11 12.94
C LEU A 91 5.81 -8.05 14.15
N PHE A 92 6.80 -8.94 14.19
CA PHE A 92 7.02 -9.81 15.35
C PHE A 92 7.34 -9.04 16.65
N GLU A 93 7.97 -7.87 16.55
CA GLU A 93 8.23 -7.00 17.72
C GLU A 93 6.94 -6.51 18.40
N TYR A 94 5.83 -6.53 17.67
CA TYR A 94 4.48 -6.19 18.16
C TYR A 94 3.64 -7.42 18.52
N GLY A 95 4.21 -8.61 18.41
CA GLY A 95 3.51 -9.87 18.64
C GLY A 95 2.66 -10.37 17.47
N ILE A 96 2.91 -9.85 16.27
CA ILE A 96 2.26 -10.26 15.04
C ILE A 96 3.19 -11.23 14.30
N LYS A 97 2.75 -12.46 14.08
CA LYS A 97 3.54 -13.44 13.33
C LYS A 97 3.19 -13.42 11.85
N ILE A 98 4.21 -13.34 11.03
CA ILE A 98 4.07 -13.49 9.58
C ILE A 98 4.77 -14.78 9.14
N ARG A 99 4.03 -15.66 8.48
CA ARG A 99 4.58 -16.80 7.75
C ARG A 99 4.81 -16.40 6.30
N ILE A 100 6.05 -16.47 5.83
CA ILE A 100 6.38 -16.13 4.46
C ILE A 100 6.13 -17.36 3.59
N ALA A 101 5.23 -17.21 2.60
CA ALA A 101 4.92 -18.23 1.60
C ALA A 101 5.64 -17.86 0.29
N GLU A 102 6.83 -18.43 0.13
CA GLU A 102 7.61 -18.25 -1.09
C GLU A 102 7.07 -19.17 -2.19
N LYS A 103 6.71 -18.61 -3.34
CA LYS A 103 6.23 -19.36 -4.52
C LYS A 103 6.99 -18.92 -5.77
N SER A 104 7.06 -19.82 -6.77
CA SER A 104 7.53 -19.46 -8.11
C SER A 104 6.68 -18.31 -8.68
N PHE A 105 7.19 -17.59 -9.67
CA PHE A 105 6.41 -16.50 -10.28
C PHE A 105 5.06 -16.99 -10.84
N ALA A 106 5.04 -18.18 -11.46
CA ALA A 106 3.81 -18.77 -12.00
C ALA A 106 2.80 -19.09 -10.89
N ASP A 107 3.22 -19.74 -9.80
CA ASP A 107 2.34 -20.09 -8.69
C ASP A 107 1.90 -18.83 -7.89
N TYR A 108 2.79 -17.85 -7.78
CA TYR A 108 2.49 -16.56 -7.16
C TYR A 108 1.37 -15.84 -7.93
N THR A 109 1.50 -15.72 -9.25
CA THR A 109 0.48 -15.05 -10.08
C THR A 109 -0.84 -15.82 -10.12
N ALA A 110 -0.78 -17.16 -10.16
CA ALA A 110 -1.97 -17.99 -10.07
C ALA A 110 -2.71 -17.82 -8.72
N ALA A 111 -1.96 -17.74 -7.61
CA ALA A 111 -2.54 -17.50 -6.30
C ALA A 111 -3.20 -16.12 -6.21
N LEU A 112 -2.59 -15.07 -6.78
CA LEU A 112 -3.18 -13.74 -6.85
C LEU A 112 -4.46 -13.75 -7.68
N ALA A 113 -4.44 -14.34 -8.87
CA ALA A 113 -5.59 -14.39 -9.77
C ALA A 113 -6.79 -15.14 -9.17
N SER A 114 -6.53 -16.16 -8.35
CA SER A 114 -7.57 -16.95 -7.67
C SER A 114 -7.99 -16.40 -6.31
N GLY A 115 -7.36 -15.31 -5.81
CA GLY A 115 -7.62 -14.77 -4.47
C GLY A 115 -7.12 -15.66 -3.33
N ASN A 116 -6.26 -16.65 -3.61
CA ASN A 116 -5.77 -17.61 -2.62
C ASN A 116 -4.54 -17.06 -1.88
N PHE A 117 -4.74 -16.03 -1.08
CA PHE A 117 -3.73 -15.41 -0.21
C PHE A 117 -4.41 -14.66 0.93
N GLN A 118 -3.68 -14.42 2.02
CA GLN A 118 -4.11 -13.49 3.08
C GLN A 118 -3.48 -12.11 2.87
N LEU A 119 -2.15 -12.09 2.71
CA LEU A 119 -1.38 -10.91 2.36
C LEU A 119 -0.46 -11.26 1.19
N TYR A 120 -0.14 -10.32 0.35
CA TYR A 120 0.90 -10.50 -0.66
C TYR A 120 1.81 -9.27 -0.75
N LEU A 121 3.06 -9.50 -1.11
CA LEU A 121 4.02 -8.45 -1.39
C LEU A 121 4.24 -8.36 -2.90
N GLY A 122 3.73 -7.29 -3.49
CA GLY A 122 3.77 -7.04 -4.92
C GLY A 122 4.61 -5.82 -5.30
N GLU A 123 4.75 -5.62 -6.59
CA GLU A 123 5.33 -4.44 -7.20
C GLU A 123 4.52 -4.11 -8.46
N VAL A 124 4.17 -2.86 -8.63
CA VAL A 124 3.41 -2.38 -9.78
C VAL A 124 4.10 -1.17 -10.39
N ALA A 125 4.10 -1.10 -11.72
CA ALA A 125 4.52 0.09 -12.44
C ALA A 125 3.39 1.13 -12.35
N ILE A 126 3.71 2.30 -11.81
CA ILE A 126 2.78 3.43 -11.70
C ILE A 126 3.20 4.48 -12.73
N THR A 127 2.22 5.06 -13.40
CA THR A 127 2.43 6.14 -14.37
C THR A 127 2.96 7.42 -13.70
N PRO A 128 3.64 8.33 -14.44
CA PRO A 128 4.19 9.56 -13.86
C PRO A 128 3.15 10.49 -13.23
N ASN A 129 1.90 10.42 -13.67
CA ASN A 129 0.79 11.15 -13.08
C ASN A 129 0.22 10.47 -11.81
N MET A 130 0.85 9.39 -11.35
CA MET A 130 0.44 8.63 -10.16
C MET A 130 -0.99 8.07 -10.24
N ASP A 131 -1.37 7.54 -11.41
CA ASP A 131 -2.66 6.86 -11.55
C ASP A 131 -2.67 5.53 -10.79
N LEU A 132 -3.45 5.48 -9.72
CA LEU A 132 -3.61 4.33 -8.85
C LEU A 132 -4.86 3.49 -9.19
N THR A 133 -5.59 3.83 -10.24
CA THR A 133 -6.85 3.16 -10.62
C THR A 133 -6.66 1.65 -10.73
N ASN A 134 -5.56 1.19 -11.34
CA ASN A 134 -5.27 -0.23 -11.47
C ASN A 134 -5.07 -0.99 -10.13
N LEU A 135 -4.84 -0.26 -9.04
CA LEU A 135 -4.65 -0.85 -7.70
C LEU A 135 -5.95 -0.92 -6.91
N VAL A 136 -6.93 -0.05 -7.21
CA VAL A 136 -8.12 0.13 -6.36
C VAL A 136 -9.45 -0.11 -7.09
N ALA A 137 -9.49 0.05 -8.41
CA ALA A 137 -10.71 -0.16 -9.17
C ALA A 137 -11.05 -1.65 -9.30
N GLU A 138 -12.33 -1.97 -9.27
CA GLU A 138 -12.82 -3.32 -9.57
C GLU A 138 -12.35 -3.74 -10.96
N GLY A 139 -11.72 -4.92 -11.06
CA GLY A 139 -11.12 -5.40 -12.31
C GLY A 139 -9.79 -4.73 -12.68
N GLY A 140 -9.24 -3.88 -11.85
CA GLY A 140 -7.88 -3.32 -12.01
C GLY A 140 -6.83 -4.41 -12.04
N SER A 141 -5.84 -4.28 -12.92
CA SER A 141 -4.85 -5.34 -13.18
C SER A 141 -3.96 -5.70 -11.97
N ALA A 142 -3.96 -4.88 -10.95
CA ALA A 142 -3.23 -5.08 -9.69
C ALA A 142 -4.11 -4.91 -8.45
N ALA A 143 -5.44 -4.88 -8.62
CA ALA A 143 -6.42 -4.72 -7.54
C ALA A 143 -6.79 -6.07 -6.89
N TYR A 144 -5.80 -6.92 -6.66
CA TYR A 144 -6.02 -8.22 -6.03
C TYR A 144 -6.54 -8.05 -4.60
N GLY A 145 -7.76 -8.51 -4.34
CA GLY A 145 -8.40 -8.39 -3.03
C GLY A 145 -9.09 -7.04 -2.74
N ALA A 146 -8.99 -6.04 -3.60
CA ALA A 146 -9.67 -4.75 -3.41
C ALA A 146 -11.21 -4.90 -3.39
N ALA A 147 -11.75 -5.86 -4.10
CA ALA A 147 -13.18 -6.18 -4.09
C ALA A 147 -13.68 -6.84 -2.79
N ALA A 148 -12.77 -7.40 -1.98
CA ALA A 148 -13.11 -8.07 -0.72
C ALA A 148 -13.31 -7.09 0.45
N SER A 149 -12.97 -5.82 0.28
CA SER A 149 -13.05 -4.81 1.33
C SER A 149 -14.36 -4.00 1.34
N LYS A 150 -15.38 -4.42 0.60
CA LYS A 150 -16.73 -3.88 0.85
C LYS A 150 -17.20 -4.44 2.21
N PRO A 151 -17.42 -3.61 3.24
CA PRO A 151 -18.10 -4.08 4.42
C PRO A 151 -19.47 -4.61 3.96
N ASP A 152 -19.75 -5.87 4.23
CA ASP A 152 -21.07 -6.45 4.05
C ASP A 152 -21.99 -5.78 5.06
N VAL A 153 -22.66 -4.70 4.63
CA VAL A 153 -23.71 -4.03 5.40
C VAL A 153 -25.00 -4.81 5.18
N THR A 154 -24.98 -6.09 5.44
CA THR A 154 -26.20 -6.83 5.72
C THR A 154 -26.55 -6.58 7.18
N ALA A 155 -27.17 -5.45 7.43
CA ALA A 155 -27.86 -5.23 8.68
C ALA A 155 -28.99 -6.25 8.81
N ASP A 156 -28.79 -7.19 9.70
CA ASP A 156 -29.86 -7.97 10.28
C ASP A 156 -30.79 -7.00 11.04
N THR A 157 -31.91 -6.63 10.41
CA THR A 157 -32.96 -5.88 11.08
C THR A 157 -34.30 -6.55 10.82
N ALA A 158 -34.61 -7.49 11.70
CA ALA A 158 -35.99 -7.79 12.05
C ALA A 158 -36.27 -7.09 13.38
N SER A 159 -36.93 -5.94 13.38
CA SER A 159 -37.93 -5.55 14.40
C SER A 159 -38.61 -4.24 14.01
N ASP A 160 -39.92 -4.35 13.82
CA ASP A 160 -40.90 -3.28 13.75
C ASP A 160 -40.79 -2.29 14.90
N THR A 161 -40.72 -0.99 14.59
CA THR A 161 -41.55 0.04 15.24
C THR A 161 -41.39 1.37 14.50
N ALA A 162 -42.51 1.92 14.05
CA ALA A 162 -42.59 3.23 13.44
C ALA A 162 -42.23 4.36 14.43
N SER A 163 -41.34 5.26 14.01
CA SER A 163 -41.25 6.62 14.59
C SER A 163 -40.65 7.55 13.53
N ASP A 164 -41.41 8.59 13.26
CA ASP A 164 -41.10 9.77 12.45
C ASP A 164 -39.81 10.44 12.95
N ALA A 165 -38.75 10.43 12.15
CA ALA A 165 -37.58 11.29 12.30
C ALA A 165 -37.00 11.60 10.92
N PRO A 166 -36.36 12.77 10.69
CA PRO A 166 -36.01 13.23 9.35
C PRO A 166 -34.96 12.33 8.71
N THR A 167 -35.18 12.06 7.43
CA THR A 167 -34.32 11.28 6.55
C THR A 167 -32.92 11.87 6.57
N GLU A 168 -31.97 11.23 7.27
CA GLU A 168 -30.56 11.45 7.02
C GLU A 168 -30.28 10.91 5.60
N GLU A 169 -29.87 11.81 4.71
CA GLU A 169 -29.31 11.44 3.43
C GLU A 169 -28.19 10.46 3.71
N THR A 170 -28.38 9.21 3.29
CA THR A 170 -27.32 8.19 3.29
C THR A 170 -26.23 8.72 2.37
N ALA A 171 -25.18 9.29 2.96
CA ALA A 171 -23.99 9.67 2.23
C ALA A 171 -23.44 8.40 1.54
N GLN A 172 -23.67 8.29 0.24
CA GLN A 172 -23.06 7.23 -0.57
C GLN A 172 -21.55 7.39 -0.41
N SER A 173 -20.90 6.38 0.16
CA SER A 173 -19.46 6.36 0.27
C SER A 173 -18.86 6.28 -1.15
N VAL A 174 -18.26 7.40 -1.59
CA VAL A 174 -17.59 7.49 -2.88
C VAL A 174 -16.35 6.60 -2.82
N SER A 175 -16.19 5.69 -3.77
CA SER A 175 -15.05 4.76 -3.78
C SER A 175 -13.75 5.48 -4.12
N ALA A 176 -12.61 4.89 -3.71
CA ALA A 176 -11.29 5.41 -4.06
C ALA A 176 -11.10 5.55 -5.58
N ALA A 177 -11.64 4.62 -6.38
CA ALA A 177 -11.57 4.67 -7.83
C ALA A 177 -12.34 5.87 -8.42
N GLU A 178 -13.52 6.17 -7.89
CA GLU A 178 -14.32 7.33 -8.32
C GLU A 178 -13.62 8.64 -7.99
N LEU A 179 -13.01 8.75 -6.80
CA LEU A 179 -12.25 9.95 -6.41
C LEU A 179 -10.99 10.14 -7.24
N ILE A 180 -10.29 9.05 -7.61
CA ILE A 180 -9.15 9.11 -8.51
C ILE A 180 -9.59 9.63 -9.89
N ASN A 181 -10.66 9.11 -10.44
CA ASN A 181 -11.22 9.59 -11.71
C ASN A 181 -11.64 11.07 -11.61
N GLY A 182 -12.25 11.47 -10.51
CA GLY A 182 -12.59 12.85 -10.21
C GLY A 182 -11.36 13.77 -10.11
N PHE A 183 -10.27 13.28 -9.54
CA PHE A 183 -9.01 14.01 -9.48
C PHE A 183 -8.46 14.31 -10.89
N TYR A 184 -8.44 13.30 -11.78
CA TYR A 184 -7.95 13.52 -13.15
C TYR A 184 -8.90 14.34 -14.03
N SER A 185 -10.19 14.38 -13.71
CA SER A 185 -11.17 15.27 -14.35
C SER A 185 -11.20 16.68 -13.73
N GLY A 186 -10.47 16.92 -12.63
CA GLY A 186 -10.40 18.20 -11.95
C GLY A 186 -11.55 18.48 -11.01
N THR A 187 -12.37 17.49 -10.65
CA THR A 187 -13.50 17.64 -9.71
C THR A 187 -13.11 17.37 -8.26
N ASN A 188 -12.06 16.59 -8.04
CA ASN A 188 -11.57 16.24 -6.69
C ASN A 188 -10.12 16.69 -6.51
N THR A 189 -9.70 16.85 -5.26
CA THR A 189 -8.31 17.16 -4.90
C THR A 189 -7.52 15.89 -4.60
N VAL A 190 -6.19 15.97 -4.61
CA VAL A 190 -5.33 14.87 -4.18
C VAL A 190 -5.55 14.53 -2.69
N ASN A 191 -5.97 15.50 -1.88
CA ASN A 191 -6.30 15.27 -0.46
C ASN A 191 -7.55 14.41 -0.30
N ASP A 192 -8.57 14.60 -1.14
CA ASP A 192 -9.79 13.79 -1.12
C ASP A 192 -9.45 12.32 -1.42
N VAL A 193 -8.65 12.09 -2.45
CA VAL A 193 -8.14 10.74 -2.78
C VAL A 193 -7.33 10.14 -1.65
N ALA A 194 -6.39 10.90 -1.09
CA ALA A 194 -5.54 10.45 0.01
C ALA A 194 -6.36 10.05 1.24
N SER A 195 -7.38 10.84 1.59
CA SER A 195 -8.24 10.60 2.75
C SER A 195 -9.02 9.29 2.63
N VAL A 196 -9.58 9.00 1.45
CA VAL A 196 -10.30 7.75 1.22
C VAL A 196 -9.34 6.56 1.18
N LEU A 197 -8.20 6.69 0.51
CA LEU A 197 -7.17 5.64 0.53
C LEU A 197 -6.69 5.33 1.96
N GLN A 198 -6.61 6.34 2.84
CA GLN A 198 -6.29 6.13 4.26
C GLN A 198 -7.41 5.42 5.02
N ALA A 199 -8.66 5.73 4.72
CA ALA A 199 -9.81 5.12 5.39
C ALA A 199 -10.02 3.67 4.94
N GLU A 200 -9.93 3.40 3.64
CA GLU A 200 -10.13 2.08 3.06
C GLU A 200 -8.89 1.18 3.18
N MET A 201 -7.68 1.75 3.20
CA MET A 201 -6.38 1.06 3.23
C MET A 201 -6.31 -0.14 2.27
N PRO A 202 -6.61 0.04 0.98
CA PRO A 202 -6.67 -1.08 0.02
C PRO A 202 -5.31 -1.75 -0.19
N PHE A 203 -4.24 -1.03 0.03
CA PHE A 203 -2.86 -1.53 0.02
C PHE A 203 -1.97 -0.66 0.94
N ILE A 204 -0.85 -1.22 1.37
CA ILE A 204 0.14 -0.52 2.19
C ILE A 204 1.38 -0.25 1.33
N PRO A 205 1.66 1.01 0.96
CA PRO A 205 2.84 1.35 0.20
C PRO A 205 4.10 1.19 1.06
N VAL A 206 5.10 0.46 0.55
CA VAL A 206 6.35 0.20 1.27
C VAL A 206 7.44 1.16 0.81
N CYS A 207 7.68 1.24 -0.50
CA CYS A 207 8.66 2.15 -1.08
C CYS A 207 8.38 2.37 -2.57
N TYR A 208 8.96 3.44 -3.10
CA TYR A 208 8.98 3.75 -4.52
C TYR A 208 10.40 3.54 -5.06
N ARG A 209 10.56 2.63 -6.01
CA ARG A 209 11.84 2.41 -6.66
C ARG A 209 12.23 3.62 -7.49
N THR A 210 13.50 3.97 -7.47
CA THR A 210 14.09 4.96 -8.36
C THR A 210 14.93 4.26 -9.43
N GLY A 211 14.98 4.84 -10.61
CA GLY A 211 15.88 4.40 -11.66
C GLY A 211 17.29 4.94 -11.43
N VAL A 212 18.23 4.36 -12.17
CA VAL A 212 19.61 4.85 -12.28
C VAL A 212 19.87 5.12 -13.74
N LEU A 213 20.30 6.33 -14.04
CA LEU A 213 20.72 6.72 -15.38
C LEU A 213 22.26 6.80 -15.41
N PHE A 214 22.87 6.01 -16.28
CA PHE A 214 24.29 6.06 -16.55
C PHE A 214 24.52 6.87 -17.82
N TYR A 215 25.43 7.85 -17.73
CA TYR A 215 25.82 8.67 -18.88
C TYR A 215 27.32 8.97 -18.81
N ASN A 216 27.88 9.36 -19.96
CA ASN A 216 29.29 9.69 -20.05
C ASN A 216 29.58 11.04 -19.36
N ASP A 217 30.71 11.15 -18.66
CA ASP A 217 31.15 12.39 -17.97
C ASP A 217 31.31 13.60 -18.91
N ASN A 218 31.38 13.38 -20.21
CA ASN A 218 31.40 14.44 -21.22
C ASN A 218 30.01 15.07 -21.47
N ILE A 219 28.95 14.55 -20.86
CA ILE A 219 27.59 15.09 -21.00
C ILE A 219 27.24 15.89 -19.75
N GLU A 220 26.89 17.15 -19.95
CA GLU A 220 26.44 18.05 -18.88
C GLU A 220 24.92 18.28 -18.96
N ASN A 221 24.36 18.79 -17.87
CA ASN A 221 22.94 19.14 -17.70
C ASN A 221 21.97 17.95 -17.84
N VAL A 222 22.43 16.74 -17.52
CA VAL A 222 21.57 15.56 -17.44
C VAL A 222 20.72 15.67 -16.16
N ASN A 223 19.73 16.56 -16.20
CA ASN A 223 18.85 16.86 -15.09
C ASN A 223 17.43 16.44 -15.47
N ASN A 224 16.64 16.05 -14.49
CA ASN A 224 15.21 15.81 -14.60
C ASN A 224 14.75 14.61 -15.46
N SER A 225 15.63 13.75 -15.95
CA SER A 225 15.22 12.50 -16.58
C SER A 225 14.44 11.62 -15.58
N SER A 226 13.46 10.89 -16.07
CA SER A 226 12.67 9.94 -15.29
C SER A 226 12.70 8.55 -15.93
N LEU A 227 12.27 7.51 -15.20
CA LEU A 227 12.14 6.16 -15.78
C LEU A 227 11.10 6.09 -16.90
N SER A 228 10.12 6.97 -16.88
CA SER A 228 9.09 7.06 -17.92
C SER A 228 9.54 7.85 -19.15
N ASP A 229 10.51 8.75 -18.97
CA ASP A 229 11.10 9.53 -20.05
C ASP A 229 12.57 9.85 -19.71
N ILE A 230 13.46 8.98 -20.17
CA ILE A 230 14.92 9.15 -20.00
C ILE A 230 15.49 10.26 -20.89
N TYR A 231 14.74 10.68 -21.89
CA TYR A 231 15.12 11.73 -22.82
C TYR A 231 14.49 13.08 -22.49
N PHE A 232 13.75 13.17 -21.39
CA PHE A 232 13.18 14.43 -20.95
C PHE A 232 14.26 15.50 -20.81
N SER A 233 14.02 16.65 -21.42
CA SER A 233 14.97 17.78 -21.52
C SER A 233 16.32 17.46 -22.20
N ILE A 234 16.37 16.47 -23.11
CA ILE A 234 17.57 16.12 -23.90
C ILE A 234 18.15 17.31 -24.66
N GLU A 235 17.30 18.26 -25.03
CA GLU A 235 17.70 19.53 -25.69
C GLU A 235 18.57 20.42 -24.80
N SER A 236 18.55 20.20 -23.48
CA SER A 236 19.40 20.93 -22.53
C SER A 236 20.77 20.28 -22.33
N TYR A 237 20.97 19.06 -22.82
CA TYR A 237 22.22 18.33 -22.68
C TYR A 237 23.31 18.97 -23.49
N LYS A 238 24.51 19.07 -22.93
CA LYS A 238 25.70 19.63 -23.57
C LYS A 238 26.80 18.59 -23.60
N ILE A 239 27.52 18.54 -24.70
CA ILE A 239 28.75 17.77 -24.81
C ILE A 239 29.91 18.74 -24.52
N LYS A 240 30.80 18.35 -23.60
CA LYS A 240 32.03 19.08 -23.29
C LYS A 240 32.99 19.09 -24.45
#